data_4bf4c882cded3fc31b89f20a1d360a5b
#
_entry.id   4bf4c882cded3fc31b89f20a1d360a5b
#
_cell.length_a   1.000
_cell.length_b   1.000
_cell.length_c   1.000
_cell.angle_alpha   90.00
_cell.angle_beta   90.00
_cell.angle_gamma   90.00
#
_symmetry.space_group_name_H-M   'P 1'
#
loop_
_entity.id
_entity.type
_entity.pdbx_description
1 polymer ?
#
loop_
_entity_poly.entity_id
_entity_poly.type
_entity_poly.pdbx_seq_one_letter_code
_entity_poly.pdbx_strand_id
1 'polypeptide(L)'
;MKIATVGKGGSGKTTIAGTLARLLAGDGHKVLAIDGDPNPNLALTLGMARDDADNISYIPPSIMEMKKDADGNLKLSMTCTEEDLIKNYSASAPDNIDLIVMGKPADGSAGSGCMCASHRAVRGVITEMSAYGEFTVTDMEAGLEHLKRGTAANVDTMLVVVEPYYRSLEAGARTASLSAELEIPNIFVVANKVKTEADRVAIDQFCEQHELSIIGYVPLEEQFIEAARQAKAPIDFDPKCAGAKAIYEIALKLAELDIEKSYLHPLPDKAVAKWEMGHTKK
;
A
#
# COMPACT_ATOMS: atom_id res chain seq x y z
N MET A 1 1.38 -7.90 9.43
CA MET A 1 0.67 -6.59 9.44
C MET A 1 0.05 -6.28 8.08
N LYS A 2 -1.19 -5.81 8.04
CA LYS A 2 -1.87 -5.36 6.83
C LYS A 2 -1.86 -3.82 6.75
N ILE A 3 -1.22 -3.28 5.73
CA ILE A 3 -1.01 -1.84 5.53
C ILE A 3 -1.77 -1.41 4.27
N ALA A 4 -2.51 -0.31 4.33
CA ALA A 4 -3.10 0.31 3.15
C ALA A 4 -2.61 1.75 2.97
N THR A 5 -2.27 2.14 1.74
CA THR A 5 -1.95 3.52 1.37
C THR A 5 -3.17 4.19 0.74
N VAL A 6 -3.52 5.35 1.25
CA VAL A 6 -4.67 6.15 0.80
C VAL A 6 -4.29 7.62 0.65
N GLY A 7 -5.10 8.39 -0.05
CA GLY A 7 -4.87 9.83 -0.23
C GLY A 7 -5.37 10.34 -1.56
N LYS A 8 -5.17 11.61 -1.82
CA LYS A 8 -5.60 12.29 -3.04
C LYS A 8 -4.88 11.74 -4.29
N GLY A 9 -5.52 11.82 -5.45
CA GLY A 9 -4.86 11.53 -6.73
C GLY A 9 -3.59 12.37 -6.91
N GLY A 10 -2.49 11.72 -7.27
CA GLY A 10 -1.18 12.36 -7.45
C GLY A 10 -0.37 12.58 -6.18
N SER A 11 -0.86 12.25 -4.98
CA SER A 11 -0.11 12.42 -3.72
C SER A 11 1.11 11.49 -3.59
N GLY A 12 1.24 10.46 -4.43
CA GLY A 12 2.37 9.53 -4.42
C GLY A 12 2.11 8.22 -3.68
N LYS A 13 0.84 7.84 -3.45
CA LYS A 13 0.46 6.58 -2.79
C LYS A 13 1.17 5.35 -3.36
N THR A 14 1.04 5.15 -4.67
CA THR A 14 1.64 4.01 -5.38
C THR A 14 3.17 3.97 -5.21
N THR A 15 3.83 5.15 -5.28
CA THR A 15 5.27 5.26 -5.06
C THR A 15 5.65 4.86 -3.64
N ILE A 16 4.90 5.35 -2.64
CA ILE A 16 5.09 4.97 -1.23
C ILE A 16 4.83 3.47 -1.04
N ALA A 17 3.70 2.95 -1.53
CA ALA A 17 3.33 1.54 -1.39
C ALA A 17 4.37 0.60 -2.00
N GLY A 18 4.75 0.83 -3.26
CA GLY A 18 5.71 -0.02 -3.97
C GLY A 18 7.11 0.04 -3.38
N THR A 19 7.60 1.25 -3.02
CA THR A 19 8.90 1.41 -2.38
C THR A 19 8.92 0.76 -0.99
N LEU A 20 7.86 0.94 -0.20
CA LEU A 20 7.70 0.30 1.12
C LEU A 20 7.71 -1.23 1.00
N ALA A 21 6.94 -1.79 0.07
CA ALA A 21 6.88 -3.23 -0.17
C ALA A 21 8.27 -3.80 -0.53
N ARG A 22 9.01 -3.13 -1.43
CA ARG A 22 10.37 -3.52 -1.83
C ARG A 22 11.37 -3.45 -0.67
N LEU A 23 11.28 -2.43 0.17
CA LEU A 23 12.16 -2.28 1.34
C LEU A 23 11.88 -3.36 2.38
N LEU A 24 10.63 -3.64 2.72
CA LEU A 24 10.25 -4.72 3.63
C LEU A 24 10.71 -6.09 3.11
N ALA A 25 10.51 -6.36 1.82
CA ALA A 25 10.95 -7.60 1.20
C ALA A 25 12.49 -7.71 1.15
N GLY A 26 13.19 -6.59 0.89
CA GLY A 26 14.65 -6.50 0.93
C GLY A 26 15.23 -6.81 2.31
N ASP A 27 14.52 -6.51 3.38
CA ASP A 27 14.87 -6.88 4.76
C ASP A 27 14.58 -8.36 5.10
N GLY A 28 13.99 -9.09 4.17
CA GLY A 28 13.74 -10.53 4.27
C GLY A 28 12.34 -10.91 4.73
N HIS A 29 11.42 -9.94 4.82
CA HIS A 29 10.02 -10.22 5.14
C HIS A 29 9.28 -10.81 3.94
N LYS A 30 8.32 -11.69 4.19
CA LYS A 30 7.38 -12.16 3.16
C LYS A 30 6.31 -11.11 2.94
N VAL A 31 6.28 -10.52 1.74
CA VAL A 31 5.38 -9.41 1.38
C VAL A 31 4.38 -9.83 0.32
N LEU A 32 3.10 -9.53 0.57
CA LEU A 32 2.02 -9.53 -0.41
C LEU A 32 1.71 -8.08 -0.79
N ALA A 33 1.84 -7.73 -2.06
CA ALA A 33 1.39 -6.45 -2.58
C ALA A 33 0.02 -6.59 -3.25
N ILE A 34 -0.88 -5.63 -3.02
CA ILE A 34 -2.22 -5.62 -3.64
C ILE A 34 -2.40 -4.27 -4.34
N ASP A 35 -2.63 -4.30 -5.64
CA ASP A 35 -3.02 -3.12 -6.41
C ASP A 35 -4.55 -3.06 -6.48
N GLY A 36 -5.13 -2.17 -5.70
CA GLY A 36 -6.57 -1.93 -5.60
C GLY A 36 -7.07 -0.75 -6.44
N ASP A 37 -6.24 -0.18 -7.32
CA ASP A 37 -6.63 0.89 -8.22
C ASP A 37 -7.16 0.34 -9.55
N PRO A 38 -8.30 0.82 -10.06
CA PRO A 38 -8.80 0.46 -11.39
C PRO A 38 -7.83 0.82 -12.54
N ASN A 39 -6.89 1.73 -12.29
CA ASN A 39 -5.77 2.04 -13.17
C ASN A 39 -4.46 1.57 -12.53
N PRO A 40 -4.18 0.25 -12.54
CA PRO A 40 -3.09 -0.34 -11.79
C PRO A 40 -1.72 0.12 -12.29
N ASN A 41 -0.85 0.51 -11.36
CA ASN A 41 0.50 0.96 -11.62
C ASN A 41 1.54 0.41 -10.61
N LEU A 42 1.09 -0.37 -9.63
CA LEU A 42 1.97 -0.88 -8.59
C LEU A 42 3.03 -1.84 -9.14
N ALA A 43 2.70 -2.65 -10.15
CA ALA A 43 3.62 -3.58 -10.80
C ALA A 43 4.90 -2.88 -11.29
N LEU A 44 4.76 -1.75 -12.00
CA LEU A 44 5.89 -0.97 -12.50
C LEU A 44 6.68 -0.33 -11.34
N THR A 45 5.99 0.12 -10.30
CA THR A 45 6.63 0.72 -9.12
C THR A 45 7.38 -0.33 -8.30
N LEU A 46 6.97 -1.59 -8.34
CA LEU A 46 7.70 -2.72 -7.78
C LEU A 46 8.91 -3.14 -8.63
N GLY A 47 9.03 -2.67 -9.88
CA GLY A 47 10.15 -2.97 -10.77
C GLY A 47 9.90 -4.12 -11.74
N MET A 48 8.66 -4.52 -11.94
CA MET A 48 8.31 -5.49 -13.00
C MET A 48 8.54 -4.87 -14.39
N ALA A 49 8.96 -5.69 -15.34
CA ALA A 49 9.04 -5.25 -16.73
C ALA A 49 7.64 -4.92 -17.26
N ARG A 50 7.56 -4.00 -18.21
CA ARG A 50 6.29 -3.53 -18.79
C ARG A 50 5.46 -4.68 -19.37
N ASP A 51 6.13 -5.55 -20.12
CA ASP A 51 5.47 -6.69 -20.76
C ASP A 51 4.90 -7.67 -19.74
N ASP A 52 5.61 -7.91 -18.62
CA ASP A 52 5.12 -8.75 -17.52
C ASP A 52 3.94 -8.09 -16.81
N ALA A 53 4.03 -6.77 -16.54
CA ALA A 53 2.95 -6.00 -15.90
C ALA A 53 1.66 -5.97 -16.75
N ASP A 54 1.77 -5.90 -18.07
CA ASP A 54 0.63 -5.90 -18.99
C ASP A 54 -0.04 -7.29 -19.12
N ASN A 55 0.67 -8.37 -18.75
CA ASN A 55 0.19 -9.75 -18.80
C ASN A 55 -0.28 -10.32 -17.45
N ILE A 56 -0.38 -9.50 -16.40
CA ILE A 56 -0.85 -9.96 -15.09
C ILE A 56 -2.30 -10.44 -15.15
N SER A 57 -2.57 -11.61 -14.57
CA SER A 57 -3.93 -12.11 -14.38
C SER A 57 -4.63 -11.34 -13.26
N TYR A 58 -5.77 -10.75 -13.56
CA TYR A 58 -6.57 -10.02 -12.56
C TYR A 58 -7.43 -10.95 -11.73
N ILE A 59 -7.68 -10.58 -10.47
CA ILE A 59 -8.65 -11.31 -9.65
C ILE A 59 -10.07 -11.11 -10.20
N PRO A 60 -10.81 -12.18 -10.49
CA PRO A 60 -12.19 -12.05 -10.94
C PRO A 60 -13.09 -11.67 -9.76
N PRO A 61 -14.16 -10.88 -9.99
CA PRO A 61 -15.14 -10.58 -8.95
C PRO A 61 -15.79 -11.82 -8.32
N SER A 62 -15.83 -12.94 -9.05
CA SER A 62 -16.36 -14.22 -8.60
C SER A 62 -15.45 -14.94 -7.59
N ILE A 63 -14.25 -14.42 -7.30
CA ILE A 63 -13.38 -14.96 -6.25
C ILE A 63 -14.02 -14.88 -4.87
N MET A 64 -15.03 -14.01 -4.71
CA MET A 64 -15.78 -13.81 -3.48
C MET A 64 -17.23 -14.17 -3.67
N GLU A 65 -17.79 -14.92 -2.73
CA GLU A 65 -19.22 -15.25 -2.68
C GLU A 65 -19.81 -15.01 -1.28
N MET A 66 -21.13 -14.85 -1.22
CA MET A 66 -21.85 -14.74 0.05
C MET A 66 -22.15 -16.14 0.56
N LYS A 67 -21.52 -16.54 1.66
CA LYS A 67 -21.77 -17.81 2.37
C LYS A 67 -22.49 -17.53 3.69
N LYS A 68 -23.30 -18.49 4.16
CA LYS A 68 -23.82 -18.45 5.52
C LYS A 68 -22.78 -19.00 6.48
N ASP A 69 -22.52 -18.27 7.56
CA ASP A 69 -21.71 -18.74 8.67
C ASP A 69 -22.48 -19.78 9.53
N ALA A 70 -21.85 -20.27 10.60
CA ALA A 70 -22.43 -21.25 11.49
C ALA A 70 -23.73 -20.74 12.20
N ASP A 71 -23.87 -19.43 12.34
CA ASP A 71 -25.01 -18.77 12.98
C ASP A 71 -26.09 -18.39 11.97
N GLY A 72 -25.87 -18.69 10.67
CA GLY A 72 -26.80 -18.41 9.58
C GLY A 72 -26.71 -17.00 8.99
N ASN A 73 -25.75 -16.18 9.42
CA ASN A 73 -25.51 -14.84 8.89
C ASN A 73 -24.77 -14.92 7.55
N LEU A 74 -25.10 -14.01 6.64
CA LEU A 74 -24.39 -13.91 5.37
C LEU A 74 -23.03 -13.24 5.56
N LYS A 75 -21.95 -13.97 5.24
CA LYS A 75 -20.56 -13.51 5.26
C LYS A 75 -19.97 -13.57 3.86
N LEU A 76 -19.20 -12.58 3.50
CA LEU A 76 -18.39 -12.59 2.28
C LEU A 76 -17.18 -13.51 2.51
N SER A 77 -16.98 -14.53 1.67
CA SER A 77 -15.88 -15.50 1.81
C SER A 77 -15.26 -15.81 0.45
N MET A 78 -13.99 -16.15 0.45
CA MET A 78 -13.31 -16.61 -0.76
C MET A 78 -13.87 -17.93 -1.25
N THR A 79 -13.85 -18.12 -2.57
CA THR A 79 -14.26 -19.36 -3.26
C THR A 79 -13.14 -20.37 -3.35
N CYS A 80 -11.91 -19.98 -3.01
CA CYS A 80 -10.71 -20.81 -3.04
C CYS A 80 -9.85 -20.57 -1.80
N THR A 81 -8.80 -21.37 -1.61
CA THR A 81 -7.82 -21.17 -0.54
C THR A 81 -6.89 -20.00 -0.84
N GLU A 82 -6.17 -19.50 0.19
CA GLU A 82 -5.12 -18.48 0.02
C GLU A 82 -4.03 -18.96 -0.96
N GLU A 83 -3.62 -20.22 -0.84
CA GLU A 83 -2.61 -20.82 -1.73
C GLU A 83 -3.08 -20.87 -3.19
N ASP A 84 -4.34 -21.26 -3.43
CA ASP A 84 -4.92 -21.26 -4.77
C ASP A 84 -5.04 -19.86 -5.36
N LEU A 85 -5.40 -18.87 -4.52
CA LEU A 85 -5.47 -17.47 -4.95
C LEU A 85 -4.10 -17.00 -5.43
N ILE A 86 -3.06 -17.20 -4.62
CA ILE A 86 -1.69 -16.82 -4.99
C ILE A 86 -1.24 -17.56 -6.24
N LYS A 87 -1.38 -18.89 -6.28
CA LYS A 87 -0.96 -19.69 -7.42
C LYS A 87 -1.60 -19.27 -8.74
N ASN A 88 -2.86 -18.87 -8.72
CA ASN A 88 -3.63 -18.62 -9.94
C ASN A 88 -3.69 -17.14 -10.34
N TYR A 89 -3.54 -16.20 -9.39
CA TYR A 89 -3.78 -14.78 -9.62
C TYR A 89 -2.67 -13.86 -9.12
N SER A 90 -1.59 -14.36 -8.49
CA SER A 90 -0.44 -13.50 -8.21
C SER A 90 0.55 -13.50 -9.37
N ALA A 91 1.23 -12.38 -9.51
CA ALA A 91 2.43 -12.24 -10.31
C ALA A 91 3.64 -12.11 -9.38
N SER A 92 4.75 -12.77 -9.72
CA SER A 92 5.99 -12.63 -8.95
C SER A 92 6.68 -11.32 -9.35
N ALA A 93 6.82 -10.42 -8.39
CA ALA A 93 7.60 -9.20 -8.53
C ALA A 93 9.00 -9.37 -7.92
N PRO A 94 9.95 -8.43 -8.16
CA PRO A 94 11.27 -8.46 -7.54
C PRO A 94 11.23 -8.63 -6.02
N ASP A 95 12.33 -9.15 -5.44
CA ASP A 95 12.49 -9.45 -4.01
C ASP A 95 11.47 -10.46 -3.45
N ASN A 96 10.97 -11.38 -4.30
CA ASN A 96 9.99 -12.41 -3.98
C ASN A 96 8.66 -11.86 -3.43
N ILE A 97 8.26 -10.68 -3.91
CA ILE A 97 6.95 -10.11 -3.61
C ILE A 97 5.90 -10.79 -4.50
N ASP A 98 4.83 -11.28 -3.88
CA ASP A 98 3.64 -11.69 -4.61
C ASP A 98 2.73 -10.48 -4.83
N LEU A 99 2.39 -10.20 -6.09
CA LEU A 99 1.52 -9.09 -6.48
C LEU A 99 0.17 -9.60 -6.94
N ILE A 100 -0.90 -9.11 -6.32
CA ILE A 100 -2.29 -9.29 -6.76
C ILE A 100 -2.81 -7.97 -7.33
N VAL A 101 -3.49 -8.00 -8.46
CA VAL A 101 -4.07 -6.83 -9.11
C VAL A 101 -5.59 -6.98 -9.22
N MET A 102 -6.32 -5.94 -8.76
CA MET A 102 -7.79 -5.92 -8.83
C MET A 102 -8.33 -6.04 -10.25
N GLY A 103 -7.65 -5.42 -11.22
CA GLY A 103 -8.04 -5.42 -12.62
C GLY A 103 -8.46 -4.06 -13.14
N LYS A 104 -8.48 -3.96 -14.45
CA LYS A 104 -8.89 -2.77 -15.21
C LYS A 104 -10.36 -2.88 -15.63
N PRO A 105 -11.05 -1.76 -15.85
CA PRO A 105 -12.29 -1.78 -16.62
C PRO A 105 -12.07 -2.45 -17.97
N ALA A 106 -12.99 -3.32 -18.40
CA ALA A 106 -12.88 -3.95 -19.71
C ALA A 106 -12.92 -2.90 -20.84
N ASP A 107 -12.18 -3.14 -21.92
CA ASP A 107 -12.26 -2.27 -23.10
C ASP A 107 -13.70 -2.20 -23.61
N GLY A 108 -14.15 -1.01 -23.96
CA GLY A 108 -15.52 -0.75 -24.40
C GLY A 108 -16.55 -0.71 -23.25
N SER A 109 -16.15 -0.78 -21.98
CA SER A 109 -17.05 -0.73 -20.82
C SER A 109 -17.45 0.71 -20.40
N ALA A 110 -17.12 1.70 -21.19
CA ALA A 110 -17.54 3.08 -20.91
C ALA A 110 -19.07 3.15 -20.76
N GLY A 111 -19.53 3.60 -19.57
CA GLY A 111 -20.97 3.66 -19.24
C GLY A 111 -21.63 2.35 -18.79
N SER A 112 -20.89 1.23 -18.71
CA SER A 112 -21.47 -0.09 -18.42
C SER A 112 -21.53 -0.46 -16.93
N GLY A 113 -21.28 0.47 -16.00
CA GLY A 113 -21.45 0.22 -14.57
C GLY A 113 -20.24 0.61 -13.73
N CYS A 114 -20.32 0.29 -12.44
CA CYS A 114 -19.26 0.59 -11.46
C CYS A 114 -18.37 -0.64 -11.20
N MET A 115 -17.12 -0.38 -10.77
CA MET A 115 -16.19 -1.42 -10.31
C MET A 115 -16.52 -1.99 -8.92
N CYS A 116 -17.80 -1.87 -8.48
CA CYS A 116 -18.21 -2.27 -7.14
C CYS A 116 -17.93 -3.74 -6.81
N ALA A 117 -18.06 -4.63 -7.79
CA ALA A 117 -17.77 -6.05 -7.62
C ALA A 117 -16.28 -6.32 -7.44
N SER A 118 -15.42 -5.61 -8.18
CA SER A 118 -13.96 -5.70 -8.04
C SER A 118 -13.50 -5.14 -6.70
N HIS A 119 -14.01 -3.99 -6.26
CA HIS A 119 -13.71 -3.46 -4.92
C HIS A 119 -14.18 -4.42 -3.81
N ARG A 120 -15.30 -5.11 -3.99
CA ARG A 120 -15.74 -6.13 -3.05
C ARG A 120 -14.78 -7.32 -3.03
N ALA A 121 -14.24 -7.73 -4.18
CA ALA A 121 -13.24 -8.78 -4.26
C ALA A 121 -11.95 -8.38 -3.52
N VAL A 122 -11.42 -7.18 -3.77
CA VAL A 122 -10.24 -6.66 -3.06
C VAL A 122 -10.46 -6.65 -1.54
N ARG A 123 -11.60 -6.12 -1.08
CA ARG A 123 -11.95 -6.13 0.35
C ARG A 123 -11.94 -7.55 0.93
N GLY A 124 -12.54 -8.49 0.22
CA GLY A 124 -12.57 -9.88 0.64
C GLY A 124 -11.18 -10.49 0.72
N VAL A 125 -10.34 -10.25 -0.29
CA VAL A 125 -8.94 -10.70 -0.32
C VAL A 125 -8.15 -10.10 0.86
N ILE A 126 -8.21 -8.78 1.08
CA ILE A 126 -7.56 -8.14 2.24
C ILE A 126 -8.01 -8.78 3.56
N THR A 127 -9.30 -9.11 3.68
CA THR A 127 -9.86 -9.74 4.89
C THR A 127 -9.36 -11.15 5.09
N GLU A 128 -9.46 -11.98 4.06
CA GLU A 128 -9.22 -13.43 4.13
C GLU A 128 -7.70 -13.78 4.07
N MET A 129 -6.86 -12.97 3.40
CA MET A 129 -5.40 -13.17 3.31
C MET A 129 -4.68 -12.77 4.62
N SER A 130 -5.12 -13.34 5.74
CA SER A 130 -4.60 -12.96 7.06
C SER A 130 -3.29 -13.68 7.43
N ALA A 131 -3.05 -14.84 6.84
CA ALA A 131 -1.92 -15.71 7.19
C ALA A 131 -0.85 -15.82 6.10
N TYR A 132 -1.07 -15.18 4.94
CA TYR A 132 -0.19 -15.42 3.79
C TYR A 132 1.20 -14.81 3.90
N GLY A 133 1.35 -13.64 4.45
CA GLY A 133 2.63 -12.93 4.55
C GLY A 133 2.81 -12.26 5.91
N GLU A 134 4.04 -11.86 6.21
CA GLU A 134 4.30 -11.01 7.38
C GLU A 134 3.71 -9.63 7.16
N PHE A 135 3.85 -9.12 5.92
CA PHE A 135 3.27 -7.83 5.52
C PHE A 135 2.38 -7.97 4.29
N THR A 136 1.23 -7.30 4.32
CA THR A 136 0.41 -7.04 3.15
C THR A 136 0.40 -5.53 2.92
N VAL A 137 0.81 -5.07 1.74
CA VAL A 137 0.82 -3.65 1.36
C VAL A 137 -0.18 -3.44 0.23
N THR A 138 -1.24 -2.70 0.52
CA THR A 138 -2.31 -2.41 -0.45
C THR A 138 -2.23 -0.97 -0.93
N ASP A 139 -2.06 -0.75 -2.23
CA ASP A 139 -2.24 0.54 -2.88
C ASP A 139 -3.71 0.74 -3.22
N MET A 140 -4.36 1.72 -2.59
CA MET A 140 -5.79 1.97 -2.74
C MET A 140 -6.07 3.01 -3.83
N GLU A 141 -7.22 2.88 -4.49
CA GLU A 141 -7.74 3.92 -5.38
C GLU A 141 -7.74 5.29 -4.70
N ALA A 142 -7.54 6.34 -5.49
CA ALA A 142 -7.62 7.72 -5.00
C ALA A 142 -9.06 8.11 -4.62
N GLY A 143 -9.21 8.88 -3.56
CA GLY A 143 -10.50 9.40 -3.11
C GLY A 143 -11.08 8.63 -1.94
N LEU A 144 -12.35 8.89 -1.60
CA LEU A 144 -13.01 8.43 -0.37
C LEU A 144 -14.05 7.32 -0.61
N GLU A 145 -14.37 7.01 -1.86
CA GLU A 145 -15.47 6.10 -2.19
C GLU A 145 -15.21 4.66 -1.74
N HIS A 146 -13.97 4.19 -1.89
CA HIS A 146 -13.57 2.86 -1.44
C HIS A 146 -13.62 2.72 0.09
N LEU A 147 -13.29 3.78 0.86
CA LEU A 147 -13.40 3.80 2.32
C LEU A 147 -14.87 3.72 2.75
N LYS A 148 -15.75 4.53 2.16
CA LYS A 148 -17.19 4.47 2.43
C LYS A 148 -17.80 3.09 2.17
N ARG A 149 -17.20 2.32 1.28
CA ARG A 149 -17.59 0.92 0.99
C ARG A 149 -16.93 -0.09 1.92
N GLY A 150 -16.09 0.35 2.85
CA GLY A 150 -15.37 -0.50 3.80
C GLY A 150 -14.30 -1.38 3.15
N THR A 151 -13.73 -0.97 1.99
CA THR A 151 -12.71 -1.77 1.29
C THR A 151 -11.47 -1.99 2.14
N ALA A 152 -11.13 -1.04 3.00
CA ALA A 152 -9.99 -1.11 3.92
C ALA A 152 -10.38 -1.44 5.38
N ALA A 153 -11.59 -1.93 5.66
CA ALA A 153 -12.06 -2.13 7.05
C ALA A 153 -11.24 -3.17 7.86
N ASN A 154 -10.45 -4.01 7.20
CA ASN A 154 -9.70 -5.08 7.86
C ASN A 154 -8.18 -4.91 7.69
N VAL A 155 -7.70 -3.68 7.57
CA VAL A 155 -6.26 -3.40 7.65
C VAL A 155 -5.85 -3.03 9.08
N ASP A 156 -4.61 -3.30 9.43
CA ASP A 156 -4.05 -2.96 10.74
C ASP A 156 -3.58 -1.50 10.80
N THR A 157 -3.13 -1.00 9.65
CA THR A 157 -2.53 0.34 9.54
C THR A 157 -2.94 1.03 8.26
N MET A 158 -3.40 2.26 8.38
CA MET A 158 -3.71 3.16 7.28
C MET A 158 -2.63 4.23 7.15
N LEU A 159 -1.97 4.31 6.01
CA LEU A 159 -1.03 5.37 5.66
C LEU A 159 -1.73 6.42 4.77
N VAL A 160 -2.04 7.55 5.35
CA VAL A 160 -2.69 8.68 4.65
C VAL A 160 -1.61 9.56 4.04
N VAL A 161 -1.41 9.45 2.72
CA VAL A 161 -0.37 10.18 1.99
C VAL A 161 -0.86 11.57 1.62
N VAL A 162 -0.20 12.61 2.17
CA VAL A 162 -0.54 14.02 1.96
C VAL A 162 0.63 14.79 1.37
N GLU A 163 0.33 15.89 0.70
CA GLU A 163 1.29 16.86 0.16
C GLU A 163 1.16 18.21 0.92
N PRO A 164 2.20 19.08 0.94
CA PRO A 164 2.24 20.29 1.76
C PRO A 164 1.38 21.44 1.21
N TYR A 165 0.12 21.16 0.85
CA TYR A 165 -0.83 22.19 0.47
C TYR A 165 -2.25 21.86 0.95
N TYR A 166 -3.02 22.90 1.24
CA TYR A 166 -4.29 22.86 1.95
C TYR A 166 -5.27 21.77 1.44
N ARG A 167 -5.48 21.69 0.11
CA ARG A 167 -6.43 20.71 -0.47
C ARG A 167 -6.01 19.25 -0.27
N SER A 168 -4.70 18.98 -0.17
CA SER A 168 -4.20 17.63 0.11
C SER A 168 -4.36 17.31 1.59
N LEU A 169 -4.02 18.25 2.47
CA LEU A 169 -4.17 18.12 3.91
C LEU A 169 -5.63 17.91 4.32
N GLU A 170 -6.57 18.72 3.78
CA GLU A 170 -8.00 18.54 4.02
C GLU A 170 -8.52 17.18 3.55
N ALA A 171 -8.10 16.73 2.37
CA ALA A 171 -8.47 15.41 1.88
C ALA A 171 -7.91 14.31 2.79
N GLY A 172 -6.68 14.50 3.31
CA GLY A 172 -6.04 13.62 4.28
C GLY A 172 -6.82 13.53 5.58
N ALA A 173 -7.21 14.67 6.16
CA ALA A 173 -8.00 14.69 7.39
C ALA A 173 -9.34 13.98 7.24
N ARG A 174 -10.05 14.20 6.14
CA ARG A 174 -11.30 13.47 5.85
C ARG A 174 -11.08 11.98 5.68
N THR A 175 -9.97 11.60 5.05
CA THR A 175 -9.58 10.19 4.90
C THR A 175 -9.32 9.55 6.25
N ALA A 176 -8.56 10.23 7.13
CA ALA A 176 -8.27 9.76 8.48
C ALA A 176 -9.55 9.62 9.32
N SER A 177 -10.47 10.59 9.25
CA SER A 177 -11.77 10.52 9.93
C SER A 177 -12.58 9.30 9.48
N LEU A 178 -12.70 9.05 8.18
CA LEU A 178 -13.39 7.86 7.65
C LEU A 178 -12.69 6.55 8.05
N SER A 179 -11.36 6.57 8.13
CA SER A 179 -10.59 5.40 8.59
C SER A 179 -10.85 5.11 10.06
N ALA A 180 -11.00 6.15 10.90
CA ALA A 180 -11.37 6.01 12.30
C ALA A 180 -12.81 5.47 12.46
N GLU A 181 -13.76 5.91 11.64
CA GLU A 181 -15.12 5.34 11.59
C GLU A 181 -15.15 3.85 11.22
N LEU A 182 -14.14 3.37 10.47
CA LEU A 182 -13.94 1.95 10.14
C LEU A 182 -13.18 1.19 11.22
N GLU A 183 -12.91 1.82 12.37
CA GLU A 183 -12.21 1.23 13.52
C GLU A 183 -10.80 0.70 13.18
N ILE A 184 -10.11 1.35 12.21
CA ILE A 184 -8.74 0.98 11.83
C ILE A 184 -7.80 1.32 13.00
N PRO A 185 -7.03 0.34 13.51
CA PRO A 185 -6.28 0.51 14.76
C PRO A 185 -5.21 1.59 14.71
N ASN A 186 -4.50 1.71 13.56
CA ASN A 186 -3.44 2.69 13.40
C ASN A 186 -3.68 3.52 12.15
N ILE A 187 -3.73 4.83 12.32
CA ILE A 187 -3.90 5.79 11.23
C ILE A 187 -2.76 6.79 11.32
N PHE A 188 -1.91 6.81 10.29
CA PHE A 188 -0.75 7.69 10.24
C PHE A 188 -0.75 8.52 8.96
N VAL A 189 -0.27 9.75 9.08
CA VAL A 189 0.03 10.62 7.95
C VAL A 189 1.45 10.35 7.46
N VAL A 190 1.60 10.14 6.14
CA VAL A 190 2.89 10.21 5.44
C VAL A 190 2.92 11.55 4.70
N ALA A 191 3.76 12.47 5.20
CA ALA A 191 3.97 13.77 4.59
C ALA A 191 4.90 13.62 3.37
N ASN A 192 4.35 13.64 2.16
CA ASN A 192 5.11 13.40 0.93
C ASN A 192 5.38 14.70 0.15
N LYS A 193 6.45 14.69 -0.65
CA LYS A 193 6.89 15.82 -1.48
C LYS A 193 7.21 17.10 -0.70
N VAL A 194 7.71 16.92 0.51
CA VAL A 194 8.16 18.04 1.35
C VAL A 194 9.43 18.65 0.76
N LYS A 195 9.44 19.98 0.53
CA LYS A 195 10.56 20.70 -0.09
C LYS A 195 11.31 21.57 0.91
N THR A 196 10.57 22.22 1.79
CA THR A 196 11.08 23.27 2.66
C THR A 196 10.66 23.05 4.11
N GLU A 197 11.35 23.72 5.02
CA GLU A 197 10.94 23.74 6.44
C GLU A 197 9.54 24.36 6.61
N ALA A 198 9.19 25.35 5.80
CA ALA A 198 7.85 25.92 5.80
C ALA A 198 6.76 24.92 5.44
N ASP A 199 7.04 24.01 4.49
CA ASP A 199 6.13 22.90 4.16
C ASP A 199 5.92 21.99 5.36
N ARG A 200 7.02 21.65 6.05
CA ARG A 200 6.99 20.81 7.24
C ARG A 200 6.16 21.43 8.35
N VAL A 201 6.44 22.69 8.68
CA VAL A 201 5.71 23.45 9.71
C VAL A 201 4.21 23.50 9.38
N ALA A 202 3.85 23.73 8.11
CA ALA A 202 2.44 23.78 7.70
C ALA A 202 1.74 22.42 7.88
N ILE A 203 2.42 21.31 7.57
CA ILE A 203 1.89 19.96 7.79
C ILE A 203 1.76 19.68 9.29
N ASP A 204 2.78 20.00 10.09
CA ASP A 204 2.80 19.78 11.54
C ASP A 204 1.63 20.49 12.21
N GLN A 205 1.46 21.79 11.93
CA GLN A 205 0.36 22.60 12.47
C GLN A 205 -1.00 22.06 12.06
N PHE A 206 -1.15 21.65 10.81
CA PHE A 206 -2.41 21.07 10.34
C PHE A 206 -2.71 19.74 11.03
N CYS A 207 -1.72 18.85 11.13
CA CYS A 207 -1.88 17.56 11.78
C CYS A 207 -2.15 17.68 13.27
N GLU A 208 -1.50 18.62 13.96
CA GLU A 208 -1.76 18.93 15.37
C GLU A 208 -3.22 19.42 15.57
N GLN A 209 -3.71 20.34 14.73
CA GLN A 209 -5.08 20.83 14.79
C GLN A 209 -6.14 19.75 14.55
N HIS A 210 -5.81 18.70 13.81
CA HIS A 210 -6.71 17.59 13.47
C HIS A 210 -6.41 16.30 14.23
N GLU A 211 -5.54 16.34 15.25
CA GLU A 211 -5.14 15.19 16.08
C GLU A 211 -4.61 14.01 15.25
N LEU A 212 -3.86 14.30 14.17
CA LEU A 212 -3.30 13.30 13.25
C LEU A 212 -1.83 13.03 13.58
N SER A 213 -1.46 11.77 13.67
CA SER A 213 -0.08 11.33 13.92
C SER A 213 0.71 11.21 12.62
N ILE A 214 1.88 11.85 12.54
CA ILE A 214 2.79 11.77 11.38
C ILE A 214 3.81 10.65 11.62
N ILE A 215 3.85 9.66 10.71
CA ILE A 215 4.84 8.58 10.81
C ILE A 215 6.17 8.95 10.15
N GLY A 216 6.14 9.77 9.11
CA GLY A 216 7.36 10.21 8.42
C GLY A 216 7.14 11.30 7.37
N TYR A 217 8.27 11.91 6.98
CA TYR A 217 8.33 12.96 5.96
C TYR A 217 9.20 12.48 4.81
N VAL A 218 8.60 12.38 3.62
CA VAL A 218 9.30 12.01 2.39
C VAL A 218 9.54 13.27 1.59
N PRO A 219 10.80 13.61 1.28
CA PRO A 219 11.10 14.81 0.50
C PRO A 219 10.56 14.72 -0.93
N LEU A 220 10.42 15.86 -1.59
CA LEU A 220 10.25 15.87 -3.04
C LEU A 220 11.54 15.34 -3.67
N GLU A 221 11.47 14.14 -4.24
CA GLU A 221 12.64 13.41 -4.73
C GLU A 221 12.66 13.41 -6.26
N GLU A 222 13.66 14.07 -6.85
CA GLU A 222 13.80 14.12 -8.32
C GLU A 222 14.12 12.75 -8.91
N GLN A 223 14.83 11.90 -8.17
CA GLN A 223 15.13 10.53 -8.57
C GLN A 223 13.87 9.69 -8.72
N PHE A 224 12.83 9.92 -7.92
CA PHE A 224 11.54 9.26 -8.07
C PHE A 224 10.80 9.70 -9.33
N ILE A 225 10.91 10.99 -9.67
CA ILE A 225 10.33 11.53 -10.91
C ILE A 225 11.04 10.95 -12.13
N GLU A 226 12.38 10.88 -12.09
CA GLU A 226 13.16 10.35 -13.19
C GLU A 226 13.00 8.84 -13.34
N ALA A 227 12.93 8.09 -12.23
CA ALA A 227 12.59 6.66 -12.24
C ALA A 227 11.25 6.40 -12.94
N ALA A 228 10.23 7.20 -12.61
CA ALA A 228 8.91 7.09 -13.23
C ALA A 228 8.95 7.40 -14.75
N ARG A 229 9.75 8.37 -15.19
CA ARG A 229 9.95 8.67 -16.63
C ARG A 229 10.59 7.49 -17.39
N GLN A 230 11.44 6.73 -16.72
CA GLN A 230 12.12 5.57 -17.28
C GLN A 230 11.37 4.25 -17.03
N ALA A 231 10.16 4.29 -16.47
CA ALA A 231 9.38 3.11 -16.07
C ALA A 231 10.20 2.14 -15.18
N LYS A 232 10.99 2.69 -14.26
CA LYS A 232 11.79 1.93 -13.27
C LYS A 232 11.22 2.12 -11.87
N ALA A 233 11.39 1.12 -11.02
CA ALA A 233 11.10 1.29 -9.60
C ALA A 233 12.05 2.31 -8.97
N PRO A 234 11.57 3.18 -8.06
CA PRO A 234 12.42 4.14 -7.36
C PRO A 234 13.63 3.52 -6.68
N ILE A 235 13.44 2.37 -6.05
CA ILE A 235 14.49 1.66 -5.31
C ILE A 235 15.57 1.05 -6.25
N ASP A 236 15.20 0.67 -7.48
CA ASP A 236 16.15 0.16 -8.47
C ASP A 236 16.90 1.30 -9.19
N PHE A 237 16.29 2.49 -9.22
CA PHE A 237 16.90 3.67 -9.85
C PHE A 237 17.95 4.31 -8.96
N ASP A 238 17.60 4.65 -7.71
CA ASP A 238 18.52 5.15 -6.69
C ASP A 238 18.09 4.73 -5.27
N PRO A 239 18.60 3.59 -4.78
CA PRO A 239 18.25 3.09 -3.44
C PRO A 239 18.77 3.97 -2.29
N LYS A 240 19.68 4.90 -2.58
CA LYS A 240 20.32 5.76 -1.55
C LYS A 240 19.78 7.18 -1.53
N CYS A 241 18.82 7.52 -2.39
CA CYS A 241 18.23 8.84 -2.39
C CYS A 241 17.51 9.13 -1.06
N ALA A 242 17.29 10.40 -0.77
CA ALA A 242 16.68 10.83 0.48
C ALA A 242 15.23 10.31 0.63
N GLY A 243 14.50 10.20 -0.48
CA GLY A 243 13.16 9.65 -0.50
C GLY A 243 13.11 8.17 -0.12
N ALA A 244 14.03 7.34 -0.65
CA ALA A 244 14.11 5.92 -0.32
C ALA A 244 14.47 5.73 1.17
N LYS A 245 15.41 6.50 1.70
CA LYS A 245 15.77 6.47 3.13
C LYS A 245 14.61 6.85 4.03
N ALA A 246 13.87 7.90 3.68
CA ALA A 246 12.71 8.33 4.46
C ALA A 246 11.60 7.26 4.48
N ILE A 247 11.36 6.56 3.37
CA ILE A 247 10.40 5.45 3.33
C ILE A 247 10.92 4.25 4.12
N TYR A 248 12.24 4.01 4.13
CA TYR A 248 12.83 2.97 4.96
C TYR A 248 12.64 3.22 6.45
N GLU A 249 12.80 4.46 6.91
CA GLU A 249 12.50 4.83 8.31
C GLU A 249 11.02 4.59 8.66
N ILE A 250 10.11 4.80 7.71
CA ILE A 250 8.69 4.44 7.89
C ILE A 250 8.53 2.92 7.99
N ALA A 251 9.21 2.14 7.13
CA ALA A 251 9.18 0.68 7.17
C ALA A 251 9.63 0.13 8.52
N LEU A 252 10.72 0.66 9.09
CA LEU A 252 11.21 0.26 10.41
C LEU A 252 10.20 0.52 11.52
N LYS A 253 9.58 1.71 11.55
CA LYS A 253 8.53 2.03 12.52
C LYS A 253 7.32 1.10 12.42
N LEU A 254 6.92 0.75 11.19
CA LEU A 254 5.82 -0.19 10.97
C LEU A 254 6.16 -1.60 11.44
N ALA A 255 7.39 -2.04 11.21
CA ALA A 255 7.86 -3.34 11.69
C ALA A 255 7.93 -3.39 13.23
N GLU A 256 8.35 -2.32 13.90
CA GLU A 256 8.32 -2.20 15.37
C GLU A 256 6.89 -2.31 15.92
N LEU A 257 5.92 -1.62 15.31
CA LEU A 257 4.51 -1.71 15.69
C LEU A 257 3.94 -3.13 15.53
N ASP A 258 4.40 -3.89 14.54
CA ASP A 258 3.97 -5.29 14.35
C ASP A 258 4.52 -6.20 15.44
N ILE A 259 5.76 -5.99 15.86
CA ILE A 259 6.41 -6.73 16.95
C ILE A 259 5.67 -6.50 18.28
N GLU A 260 5.34 -5.26 18.62
CA GLU A 260 4.59 -4.94 19.83
C GLU A 260 3.23 -5.65 19.90
N LYS A 261 2.57 -5.80 18.75
CA LYS A 261 1.31 -6.55 18.66
C LYS A 261 1.47 -8.07 18.75
N SER A 262 2.56 -8.62 18.22
CA SER A 262 2.71 -10.06 18.04
C SER A 262 3.48 -10.77 19.15
N TYR A 263 4.14 -10.07 20.07
CA TYR A 263 5.08 -10.64 21.06
C TYR A 263 6.18 -11.50 20.42
N LEU A 264 6.49 -11.32 19.13
CA LEU A 264 7.45 -12.12 18.39
C LEU A 264 8.71 -11.31 18.10
N HIS A 265 9.82 -11.81 18.57
CA HIS A 265 11.24 -11.51 18.33
C HIS A 265 11.65 -10.11 17.87
N PRO A 266 12.57 -9.46 18.58
CA PRO A 266 13.15 -8.20 18.12
C PRO A 266 13.77 -8.38 16.74
N LEU A 267 13.56 -7.41 15.85
CA LEU A 267 14.30 -7.32 14.58
C LEU A 267 15.78 -7.38 14.92
N PRO A 268 16.56 -8.27 14.29
CA PRO A 268 17.98 -8.32 14.56
C PRO A 268 18.62 -6.99 14.14
N ASP A 269 19.52 -6.44 14.96
CA ASP A 269 20.39 -5.27 14.67
C ASP A 269 21.12 -5.35 13.31
N LYS A 270 20.99 -6.49 12.65
CA LYS A 270 21.56 -6.80 11.34
C LYS A 270 20.78 -6.24 10.14
N ALA A 271 19.52 -5.81 10.30
CA ALA A 271 18.72 -5.32 9.17
C ALA A 271 19.29 -4.03 8.61
N VAL A 272 19.63 -3.06 9.45
CA VAL A 272 20.21 -1.78 9.02
C VAL A 272 21.61 -2.00 8.40
N ALA A 273 22.44 -2.84 9.04
CA ALA A 273 23.77 -3.16 8.53
C ALA A 273 23.72 -3.96 7.21
N LYS A 274 22.71 -4.81 7.02
CA LYS A 274 22.56 -5.59 5.79
C LYS A 274 22.08 -4.75 4.62
N TRP A 275 21.21 -3.76 4.88
CA TRP A 275 20.79 -2.80 3.85
C TRP A 275 21.99 -1.95 3.37
N GLU A 276 22.80 -1.45 4.31
CA GLU A 276 24.03 -0.69 3.99
C GLU A 276 25.07 -1.54 3.25
N MET A 277 25.22 -2.83 3.60
CA MET A 277 26.19 -3.73 2.97
C MET A 277 25.69 -4.36 1.67
N GLY A 278 24.39 -4.64 1.55
CA GLY A 278 23.81 -5.25 0.33
C GLY A 278 23.83 -4.33 -0.88
N HIS A 279 23.80 -3.02 -0.67
CA HIS A 279 23.77 -2.00 -1.72
C HIS A 279 25.14 -1.35 -1.99
N THR A 280 26.21 -1.80 -1.31
CA THR A 280 27.59 -1.33 -1.57
C THR A 280 28.38 -2.19 -2.56
N LYS A 281 27.78 -3.32 -3.03
CA LYS A 281 28.43 -4.19 -4.02
C LYS A 281 27.61 -4.21 -5.31
N LYS A 282 27.81 -3.18 -6.13
CA LYS A 282 27.82 -3.27 -7.61
C LYS A 282 28.45 -2.01 -8.18
#